data_e1a059bb23d2da4755ddfbc3c5efce70
#
_entry.id   e1a059bb23d2da4755ddfbc3c5efce70
#
_cell.length_a   1.000
_cell.length_b   1.000
_cell.length_c   1.000
_cell.angle_alpha   90.00
_cell.angle_beta   90.00
_cell.angle_gamma   90.00
#
_symmetry.space_group_name_H-M   'P 1'
#
loop_
_entity.id
_entity.type
_entity.pdbx_description
1 polymer ?
#
loop_
_entity_poly.entity_id
_entity_poly.type
_entity_poly.pdbx_seq_one_letter_code
_entity_poly.pdbx_strand_id
1 'polypeptide(L)'
;MDKLIPDPPYKPDTMFNVSLDKNIESLLAHACESLASANVLASDFATYLSGSQRSTAMAIAQVVMLAQLAVNRALDIVDPQG
;
A
#
# COMPACT_ATOMS: atom_id res chain seq x y z
N MET A 1 -27.82 -11.61 17.84
CA MET A 1 -27.38 -11.71 17.72
C MET A 1 -26.60 -11.91 17.39
N ASP A 2 -26.49 -12.07 17.44
CA ASP A 2 -25.77 -12.35 17.25
C ASP A 2 -25.09 -12.62 16.66
N LYS A 3 -25.38 -12.82 16.36
CA LYS A 3 -24.80 -13.08 15.84
C LYS A 3 -23.84 -12.78 15.43
N LEU A 4 -23.58 -12.77 15.53
CA LEU A 4 -22.67 -12.45 15.29
C LEU A 4 -21.70 -12.87 15.53
N ILE A 5 -21.70 -13.56 15.98
CA ILE A 5 -20.85 -14.11 16.24
C ILE A 5 -20.33 -14.83 16.10
N PRO A 6 -19.98 -15.16 16.00
CA PRO A 6 -19.44 -15.88 15.85
C PRO A 6 -19.08 -16.62 15.90
N ASP A 7 -19.08 -17.12 15.97
CA ASP A 7 -18.78 -17.81 16.05
C ASP A 7 -17.91 -18.29 16.18
N PRO A 8 -17.80 -18.56 16.52
CA PRO A 8 -16.92 -19.00 16.83
C PRO A 8 -16.43 -19.87 16.96
N PRO A 9 -16.82 -20.16 17.36
CA PRO A 9 -15.95 -20.99 17.62
C PRO A 9 -15.49 -21.58 16.56
N TYR A 10 -15.96 -21.56 16.21
CA TYR A 10 -15.58 -21.85 15.17
C TYR A 10 -14.26 -21.54 14.96
N LYS A 11 -13.43 -22.43 14.80
CA LYS A 11 -12.20 -22.19 14.66
C LYS A 11 -11.95 -21.61 13.42
N PRO A 12 -11.10 -20.71 13.33
CA PRO A 12 -10.82 -20.08 12.11
C PRO A 12 -10.41 -21.09 11.14
N ASP A 13 -11.02 -21.03 10.06
CA ASP A 13 -10.64 -21.83 8.98
C ASP A 13 -9.30 -21.38 8.51
N THR A 14 -8.34 -22.24 8.52
CA THR A 14 -7.00 -21.95 8.09
C THR A 14 -6.97 -21.50 6.63
N MET A 15 -7.76 -22.15 5.80
CA MET A 15 -7.80 -21.78 4.40
C MET A 15 -8.38 -20.41 4.19
N PHE A 16 -9.37 -20.04 4.98
CA PHE A 16 -9.92 -18.71 4.89
C PHE A 16 -8.88 -17.67 5.28
N ASN A 17 -8.11 -17.93 6.32
CA ASN A 17 -7.08 -17.00 6.74
C ASN A 17 -6.00 -16.84 5.70
N VAL A 18 -5.60 -17.93 5.06
CA VAL A 18 -4.59 -17.88 4.01
C VAL A 18 -5.12 -17.06 2.84
N SER A 19 -6.38 -17.28 2.44
CA SER A 19 -6.98 -16.52 1.37
C SER A 19 -7.02 -15.03 1.68
N LEU A 20 -7.38 -14.69 2.91
CA LEU A 20 -7.46 -13.30 3.31
C LEU A 20 -6.08 -12.66 3.25
N ASP A 21 -5.05 -13.35 3.75
CA ASP A 21 -3.70 -12.83 3.73
C ASP A 21 -3.21 -12.61 2.31
N LYS A 22 -3.55 -13.54 1.41
CA LYS A 22 -3.17 -13.38 0.01
C LYS A 22 -3.85 -12.19 -0.62
N ASN A 23 -5.12 -11.96 -0.27
CA ASN A 23 -5.83 -10.80 -0.80
C ASN A 23 -5.21 -9.51 -0.31
N ILE A 24 -4.86 -9.44 0.96
CA ILE A 24 -4.22 -8.26 1.52
C ILE A 24 -2.87 -8.04 0.87
N GLU A 25 -2.10 -9.10 0.72
CA GLU A 25 -0.80 -9.03 0.09
C GLU A 25 -0.91 -8.47 -1.33
N SER A 26 -1.88 -8.98 -2.08
CA SER A 26 -2.11 -8.54 -3.45
C SER A 26 -2.49 -7.07 -3.52
N LEU A 27 -3.37 -6.64 -2.62
CA LEU A 27 -3.78 -5.25 -2.58
C LEU A 27 -2.62 -4.32 -2.24
N LEU A 28 -1.79 -4.74 -1.30
CA LEU A 28 -0.63 -3.94 -0.92
C LEU A 28 0.39 -3.88 -2.04
N ALA A 29 0.57 -4.98 -2.76
CA ALA A 29 1.49 -4.98 -3.89
C ALA A 29 1.01 -4.04 -4.98
N HIS A 30 -0.30 -4.05 -5.28
CA HIS A 30 -0.85 -3.12 -6.26
C HIS A 30 -0.70 -1.67 -5.80
N ALA A 31 -0.95 -1.41 -4.52
CA ALA A 31 -0.79 -0.06 -3.99
C ALA A 31 0.65 0.39 -4.11
N CYS A 32 1.59 -0.48 -3.83
CA CYS A 32 3.00 -0.17 -3.93
C CYS A 32 3.38 0.20 -5.36
N GLU A 33 2.90 -0.58 -6.33
CA GLU A 33 3.17 -0.31 -7.73
C GLU A 33 2.56 1.01 -8.18
N SER A 34 1.34 1.28 -7.74
CA SER A 34 0.66 2.52 -8.09
C SER A 34 1.41 3.72 -7.53
N LEU A 35 1.88 3.59 -6.30
CA LEU A 35 2.61 4.68 -5.67
C LEU A 35 3.96 4.90 -6.35
N ALA A 36 4.62 3.81 -6.77
CA ALA A 36 5.87 3.93 -7.50
C ALA A 36 5.65 4.68 -8.80
N SER A 37 4.57 4.37 -9.52
CA SER A 37 4.24 5.06 -10.75
C SER A 37 3.93 6.52 -10.49
N ALA A 38 3.16 6.81 -9.43
CA ALA A 38 2.82 8.19 -9.08
C ALA A 38 4.08 8.98 -8.75
N ASN A 39 5.05 8.35 -8.09
CA ASN A 39 6.30 9.02 -7.76
C ASN A 39 7.05 9.42 -9.03
N VAL A 40 7.14 8.50 -9.99
CA VAL A 40 7.81 8.78 -11.27
C VAL A 40 7.09 9.89 -12.00
N LEU A 41 5.75 9.82 -12.06
CA LEU A 41 4.98 10.83 -12.76
C LEU A 41 5.15 12.21 -12.14
N ALA A 42 5.12 12.28 -10.82
CA ALA A 42 5.28 13.57 -10.14
C ALA A 42 6.68 14.13 -10.38
N SER A 43 7.69 13.27 -10.32
CA SER A 43 9.08 13.70 -10.54
C SER A 43 9.28 14.17 -11.98
N ASP A 44 8.73 13.43 -12.93
CA ASP A 44 8.83 13.83 -14.33
C ASP A 44 8.13 15.15 -14.57
N PHE A 45 6.94 15.29 -14.02
CA PHE A 45 6.17 16.51 -14.18
C PHE A 45 6.94 17.70 -13.64
N ALA A 46 7.64 17.53 -12.54
CA ALA A 46 8.42 18.59 -11.93
C ALA A 46 9.49 19.13 -12.87
N THR A 47 9.97 18.32 -13.80
CA THR A 47 11.00 18.77 -14.74
C THR A 47 10.49 19.81 -15.72
N TYR A 48 9.15 19.89 -15.90
CA TYR A 48 8.56 20.88 -16.78
C TYR A 48 8.16 22.15 -16.05
N LEU A 49 8.38 22.23 -14.77
CA LEU A 49 7.93 23.34 -13.94
C LEU A 49 9.13 24.10 -13.41
N SER A 50 8.87 25.30 -12.91
CA SER A 50 9.91 26.09 -12.28
C SER A 50 9.32 26.80 -11.07
N GLY A 51 10.19 27.34 -10.24
CA GLY A 51 9.79 28.12 -9.08
C GLY A 51 8.96 27.31 -8.09
N SER A 52 7.95 27.97 -7.53
CA SER A 52 7.14 27.34 -6.50
C SER A 52 6.33 26.16 -7.01
N GLN A 53 5.97 26.17 -8.29
CA GLN A 53 5.24 25.05 -8.85
C GLN A 53 6.10 23.79 -8.87
N ARG A 54 7.36 23.94 -9.21
CA ARG A 54 8.27 22.82 -9.20
C ARG A 54 8.46 22.31 -7.77
N SER A 55 8.61 23.20 -6.82
CA SER A 55 8.75 22.82 -5.42
C SER A 55 7.54 22.05 -4.94
N THR A 56 6.34 22.47 -5.34
CA THR A 56 5.12 21.77 -4.98
C THR A 56 5.11 20.37 -5.58
N ALA A 57 5.47 20.24 -6.85
CA ALA A 57 5.49 18.93 -7.51
C ALA A 57 6.50 18.01 -6.83
N MET A 58 7.65 18.52 -6.44
CA MET A 58 8.65 17.73 -5.75
C MET A 58 8.18 17.31 -4.36
N ALA A 59 7.43 18.20 -3.69
CA ALA A 59 6.86 17.86 -2.40
C ALA A 59 5.84 16.75 -2.53
N ILE A 60 5.04 16.77 -3.60
CA ILE A 60 4.09 15.69 -3.86
C ILE A 60 4.83 14.37 -4.05
N ALA A 61 5.90 14.38 -4.84
CA ALA A 61 6.71 13.19 -5.05
C ALA A 61 7.25 12.65 -3.73
N GLN A 62 7.64 13.54 -2.85
CA GLN A 62 8.17 13.16 -1.54
C GLN A 62 7.09 12.47 -0.70
N VAL A 63 5.89 13.03 -0.66
CA VAL A 63 4.78 12.46 0.09
C VAL A 63 4.43 11.08 -0.48
N VAL A 64 4.41 10.96 -1.80
CA VAL A 64 4.11 9.69 -2.44
C VAL A 64 5.18 8.66 -2.08
N MET A 65 6.44 9.06 -2.07
CA MET A 65 7.52 8.15 -1.72
C MET A 65 7.38 7.66 -0.28
N LEU A 66 7.02 8.56 0.64
CA LEU A 66 6.81 8.16 2.03
C LEU A 66 5.66 7.19 2.16
N ALA A 67 4.59 7.41 1.40
CA ALA A 67 3.46 6.49 1.41
C ALA A 67 3.89 5.13 0.87
N GLN A 68 4.72 5.12 -0.18
CA GLN A 68 5.22 3.88 -0.75
C GLN A 68 6.03 3.10 0.28
N LEU A 69 6.85 3.78 1.05
CA LEU A 69 7.63 3.14 2.10
C LEU A 69 6.73 2.51 3.15
N ALA A 70 5.65 3.20 3.51
CA ALA A 70 4.72 2.68 4.50
C ALA A 70 4.01 1.43 3.97
N VAL A 71 3.61 1.44 2.70
CA VAL A 71 2.96 0.29 2.10
C VAL A 71 3.93 -0.88 2.01
N ASN A 72 5.17 -0.61 1.63
CA ASN A 72 6.20 -1.64 1.59
C ASN A 72 6.40 -2.28 2.96
N ARG A 73 6.37 -1.46 4.00
CA ARG A 73 6.51 -1.98 5.34
C ARG A 73 5.34 -2.88 5.71
N ALA A 74 4.13 -2.46 5.34
CA ALA A 74 2.96 -3.28 5.58
C ALA A 74 3.04 -4.59 4.83
N LEU A 75 3.52 -4.55 3.59
CA LEU A 75 3.68 -5.75 2.78
C LEU A 75 4.68 -6.71 3.43
N ASP A 76 5.78 -6.18 3.95
CA ASP A 76 6.78 -7.00 4.63
C ASP A 76 6.20 -7.70 5.86
N ILE A 77 5.29 -7.03 6.54
CA ILE A 77 4.66 -7.62 7.71
C ILE A 77 3.74 -8.75 7.31
N VAL A 78 2.98 -8.57 6.23
CA VAL A 78 2.04 -9.58 5.77
C VAL A 78 2.76 -10.75 5.10
N ASP A 79 3.85 -10.46 4.40
CA ASP A 79 4.57 -11.48 3.65
C ASP A 79 6.06 -11.33 3.90
N PRO A 80 6.53 -11.74 5.07
CA PRO A 80 7.95 -11.61 5.40
C PRO A 80 8.79 -12.41 4.43
N GLN A 81 9.80 -11.77 3.93
CA GLN A 81 10.68 -12.42 2.97
C GLN A 81 11.81 -13.04 3.68
N GLY A 82 11.79 -13.64 4.40
CA GLY A 82 12.87 -14.21 4.96
C GLY A 82 13.74 -14.51 5.59
#